data_3b0caf6ac703c02da405631a5da58321
#
_entry.id   3b0caf6ac703c02da405631a5da58321
#
_cell.length_a   1.000
_cell.length_b   1.000
_cell.length_c   1.000
_cell.angle_alpha   90.00
_cell.angle_beta   90.00
_cell.angle_gamma   90.00
#
_symmetry.space_group_name_H-M   'P 1'
#
loop_
_entity.id
_entity.type
_entity.pdbx_description
1 polymer ?
#
loop_
_entity_poly.entity_id
_entity_poly.type
_entity_poly.pdbx_seq_one_letter_code
_entity_poly.pdbx_strand_id
1 'polypeptide(L)'
;MRFLKTAFVFVFVLLMSNAAFAASKSECLDCHKKVTPGVVKQHMEGKMAKKGVDCSSCHGSDHKKMDDSKLAKMPTPETCAGCHKTQVDQFKNGKHNLAWIASSSMPMMAHQPKAVTGEGYKGCSSCHKIGAKSEAEKKNIRYGHAQCDSCHTRHSFKKSEAQDPRACQTCHMGFDHPQWEMWSTSKHGTIWQIEGKDGKRAPVCQTCHMQKGDHNVMTSWGFLALRLPEDDKDWLNDRVAILQALGVLDGNGKPTARLDLVKAGKVARLTKEEFQKERDKMTNVCATCHGKSYAKKQLDEADLVIKDVDKIFAEAIRIVQGLYKDGILKKPAGWTFAPDLLQFYEAKSSVEQELHRMFLEYRMRTFQGAFHMNPDYMHWYGWAPMKAXKH
;
A
#
# COMPACT_ATOMS: atom_id res chain seq x y z
N MET A 1 34.61 9.85 55.38
CA MET A 1 34.97 8.54 54.84
C MET A 1 33.81 7.66 54.37
N ARG A 2 32.55 8.04 54.57
CA ARG A 2 31.38 7.24 54.11
C ARG A 2 30.94 7.55 52.67
N PHE A 3 31.28 8.71 52.12
CA PHE A 3 30.87 9.08 50.76
C PHE A 3 31.72 8.48 49.63
N LEU A 4 32.93 8.05 49.92
CA LEU A 4 33.84 7.51 48.89
C LEU A 4 33.54 6.05 48.56
N LYS A 5 32.93 5.27 49.49
CA LYS A 5 32.59 3.85 49.25
C LYS A 5 31.38 3.65 48.37
N THR A 6 30.43 4.57 48.38
CA THR A 6 29.21 4.45 47.59
C THR A 6 29.44 4.79 46.10
N ALA A 7 30.34 5.69 45.79
CA ALA A 7 30.66 6.07 44.42
C ALA A 7 31.40 4.94 43.69
N PHE A 8 32.20 4.15 44.40
CA PHE A 8 32.95 3.05 43.78
C PHE A 8 32.08 1.87 43.39
N VAL A 9 31.02 1.58 44.12
CA VAL A 9 30.09 0.49 43.82
C VAL A 9 29.23 0.86 42.60
N PHE A 10 28.83 2.12 42.45
CA PHE A 10 28.03 2.55 41.29
C PHE A 10 28.83 2.52 39.99
N VAL A 11 30.09 2.86 40.00
CA VAL A 11 30.97 2.83 38.83
C VAL A 11 31.23 1.38 38.40
N PHE A 12 31.33 0.46 39.36
CA PHE A 12 31.58 -0.97 39.07
C PHE A 12 30.36 -1.66 38.46
N VAL A 13 29.13 -1.27 38.89
CA VAL A 13 27.88 -1.83 38.32
C VAL A 13 27.65 -1.31 36.90
N LEU A 14 28.01 -0.03 36.61
CA LEU A 14 27.89 0.52 35.27
C LEU A 14 28.89 -0.08 34.28
N LEU A 15 30.08 -0.49 34.76
CA LEU A 15 31.08 -1.13 33.92
C LEU A 15 30.74 -2.60 33.60
N MET A 16 30.03 -3.28 34.53
CA MET A 16 29.62 -4.67 34.31
C MET A 16 28.47 -4.78 33.28
N SER A 17 27.56 -3.80 33.20
CA SER A 17 26.46 -3.83 32.26
C SER A 17 26.90 -3.58 30.81
N ASN A 18 28.03 -2.88 30.60
CA ASN A 18 28.58 -2.67 29.26
C ASN A 18 29.35 -3.88 28.73
N ALA A 19 29.91 -4.71 29.62
CA ALA A 19 30.67 -5.89 29.22
C ALA A 19 29.75 -7.04 28.76
N ALA A 20 28.55 -7.14 29.33
CA ALA A 20 27.57 -8.18 28.93
C ALA A 20 26.97 -7.92 27.55
N PHE A 21 26.86 -6.65 27.14
CA PHE A 21 26.35 -6.28 25.82
C PHE A 21 27.39 -6.50 24.71
N ALA A 22 28.67 -6.41 25.03
CA ALA A 22 29.75 -6.57 24.04
C ALA A 22 29.98 -8.06 23.66
N ALA A 23 29.72 -8.97 24.59
CA ALA A 23 29.95 -10.41 24.37
C ALA A 23 28.90 -11.04 23.41
N SER A 24 27.64 -10.61 23.46
CA SER A 24 26.60 -11.16 22.59
C SER A 24 26.75 -10.69 21.13
N LYS A 25 27.37 -9.54 20.92
CA LYS A 25 27.54 -8.92 19.60
C LYS A 25 28.55 -9.71 18.74
N SER A 26 29.55 -10.33 19.34
CA SER A 26 30.60 -11.04 18.60
C SER A 26 30.11 -12.38 18.04
N GLU A 27 29.33 -13.14 18.80
CA GLU A 27 28.92 -14.52 18.40
C GLU A 27 28.11 -14.54 17.09
N CYS A 28 27.10 -13.67 16.96
CA CYS A 28 26.31 -13.58 15.74
C CYS A 28 27.18 -13.17 14.55
N LEU A 29 28.02 -12.15 14.74
CA LEU A 29 28.88 -11.61 13.68
C LEU A 29 29.93 -12.62 13.24
N ASP A 30 30.55 -13.37 14.17
CA ASP A 30 31.62 -14.32 13.85
C ASP A 30 31.13 -15.45 12.95
N CYS A 31 29.91 -15.91 13.16
CA CYS A 31 29.28 -16.91 12.29
C CYS A 31 28.80 -16.25 10.98
N HIS A 32 28.00 -15.19 11.08
CA HIS A 32 27.33 -14.59 9.92
C HIS A 32 28.28 -13.86 8.96
N LYS A 33 29.48 -13.47 9.40
CA LYS A 33 30.55 -13.00 8.49
C LYS A 33 30.94 -14.09 7.48
N LYS A 34 30.79 -15.35 7.85
CA LYS A 34 31.16 -16.51 7.01
C LYS A 34 29.96 -16.98 6.19
N VAL A 35 28.75 -17.08 6.78
CA VAL A 35 27.61 -17.71 6.13
C VAL A 35 26.69 -16.72 5.41
N THR A 36 26.60 -15.45 5.88
CA THR A 36 25.81 -14.40 5.23
C THR A 36 26.53 -13.05 5.27
N PRO A 37 27.73 -12.95 4.66
CA PRO A 37 28.56 -11.74 4.75
C PRO A 37 27.86 -10.47 4.25
N GLY A 38 26.98 -10.58 3.26
CA GLY A 38 26.21 -9.46 2.74
C GLY A 38 25.29 -8.84 3.79
N VAL A 39 24.64 -9.68 4.59
CA VAL A 39 23.75 -9.22 5.67
C VAL A 39 24.55 -8.43 6.70
N VAL A 40 25.72 -8.98 7.08
CA VAL A 40 26.62 -8.32 8.06
C VAL A 40 27.10 -6.97 7.53
N LYS A 41 27.54 -6.94 6.27
CA LYS A 41 28.02 -5.70 5.62
C LYS A 41 26.93 -4.63 5.65
N GLN A 42 25.73 -4.98 5.19
CA GLN A 42 24.59 -4.05 5.15
C GLN A 42 24.25 -3.51 6.54
N HIS A 43 24.20 -4.40 7.55
CA HIS A 43 23.93 -4.00 8.92
C HIS A 43 24.96 -3.01 9.43
N MET A 44 26.26 -3.32 9.25
CA MET A 44 27.36 -2.48 9.74
C MET A 44 27.40 -1.10 9.06
N GLU A 45 26.88 -0.98 7.84
CA GLU A 45 26.75 0.30 7.14
C GLU A 45 25.59 1.14 7.70
N GLY A 46 24.63 0.49 8.35
CA GLY A 46 23.41 1.12 8.85
C GLY A 46 23.64 1.99 10.08
N LYS A 47 22.73 2.94 10.30
CA LYS A 47 22.76 3.80 11.48
C LYS A 47 22.47 3.04 12.77
N MET A 48 21.68 1.99 12.70
CA MET A 48 21.31 1.17 13.88
C MET A 48 22.56 0.50 14.48
N ALA A 49 23.39 -0.13 13.64
CA ALA A 49 24.64 -0.73 14.09
C ALA A 49 25.56 0.30 14.76
N LYS A 50 25.63 1.48 14.16
CA LYS A 50 26.46 2.61 14.69
C LYS A 50 25.94 3.12 16.04
N LYS A 51 24.68 2.85 16.36
CA LYS A 51 24.05 3.20 17.65
C LYS A 51 23.98 2.02 18.61
N GLY A 52 24.67 0.93 18.30
CA GLY A 52 24.77 -0.24 19.17
C GLY A 52 23.62 -1.23 19.09
N VAL A 53 22.70 -1.05 18.13
CA VAL A 53 21.63 -2.03 17.91
C VAL A 53 22.25 -3.25 17.22
N ASP A 54 22.20 -4.39 17.86
CA ASP A 54 22.80 -5.64 17.35
C ASP A 54 21.73 -6.59 16.75
N CYS A 55 22.21 -7.73 16.24
CA CYS A 55 21.35 -8.72 15.60
C CYS A 55 20.28 -9.26 16.57
N SER A 56 20.68 -9.48 17.83
CA SER A 56 19.78 -10.06 18.84
C SER A 56 18.63 -9.12 19.21
N SER A 57 18.82 -7.80 19.03
CA SER A 57 17.78 -6.79 19.29
C SER A 57 16.54 -7.03 18.42
N CYS A 58 16.74 -7.65 17.24
CA CYS A 58 15.66 -7.92 16.29
C CYS A 58 15.33 -9.42 16.21
N HIS A 59 16.35 -10.28 16.25
CA HIS A 59 16.20 -11.70 15.99
C HIS A 59 16.21 -12.57 17.26
N GLY A 60 16.38 -11.96 18.43
CA GLY A 60 16.49 -12.70 19.67
C GLY A 60 17.85 -13.41 19.79
N SER A 61 18.02 -14.18 20.84
CA SER A 61 19.29 -14.86 21.14
C SER A 61 19.17 -16.39 21.20
N ASP A 62 18.05 -16.93 20.74
CA ASP A 62 17.76 -18.38 20.86
C ASP A 62 18.44 -19.21 19.76
N HIS A 63 18.73 -18.57 18.61
CA HIS A 63 19.46 -19.18 17.49
C HIS A 63 20.97 -19.18 17.79
N LYS A 64 21.60 -20.36 17.78
CA LYS A 64 23.02 -20.50 18.12
C LYS A 64 23.84 -21.28 17.08
N LYS A 65 23.21 -22.06 16.22
CA LYS A 65 23.88 -22.92 15.25
C LYS A 65 23.07 -23.14 13.98
N MET A 66 23.67 -23.73 12.97
CA MET A 66 23.06 -23.85 11.63
C MET A 66 21.69 -24.56 11.63
N ASP A 67 21.56 -25.61 12.40
CA ASP A 67 20.35 -26.44 12.40
C ASP A 67 19.19 -25.88 13.24
N ASP A 68 19.45 -24.84 14.03
CA ASP A 68 18.41 -24.20 14.85
C ASP A 68 17.97 -22.84 14.30
N SER A 69 18.25 -22.55 13.03
CA SER A 69 17.94 -21.27 12.37
C SER A 69 16.47 -20.83 12.52
N LYS A 70 15.57 -21.81 12.72
CA LYS A 70 14.15 -21.53 12.94
C LYS A 70 13.89 -20.80 14.26
N LEU A 71 14.83 -20.85 15.21
CA LEU A 71 14.71 -20.17 16.50
C LEU A 71 14.97 -18.65 16.38
N ALA A 72 15.61 -18.21 15.29
CA ALA A 72 15.78 -16.78 15.04
C ALA A 72 14.39 -16.14 14.83
N LYS A 73 14.04 -15.18 15.65
CA LYS A 73 12.77 -14.48 15.57
C LYS A 73 12.72 -13.62 14.29
N MET A 74 11.56 -13.57 13.67
CA MET A 74 11.34 -12.66 12.54
C MET A 74 10.76 -11.37 13.09
N PRO A 75 11.44 -10.22 12.88
CA PRO A 75 10.96 -8.94 13.43
C PRO A 75 9.58 -8.58 12.93
N THR A 76 8.82 -7.89 13.77
CA THR A 76 7.49 -7.36 13.46
C THR A 76 7.52 -5.85 13.70
N PRO A 77 6.46 -5.11 13.35
CA PRO A 77 6.39 -3.69 13.69
C PRO A 77 6.57 -3.44 15.19
N GLU A 78 6.12 -4.38 16.04
CA GLU A 78 6.27 -4.27 17.50
C GLU A 78 7.75 -4.27 17.91
N THR A 79 8.57 -5.05 17.22
CA THR A 79 10.03 -5.05 17.42
C THR A 79 10.60 -3.65 17.16
N CYS A 80 10.15 -3.03 16.07
CA CYS A 80 10.59 -1.68 15.69
C CYS A 80 10.08 -0.62 16.68
N ALA A 81 8.88 -0.83 17.26
CA ALA A 81 8.22 0.10 18.18
C ALA A 81 9.03 0.36 19.45
N GLY A 82 9.91 -0.57 19.83
CA GLY A 82 10.79 -0.38 20.98
C GLY A 82 11.62 0.91 20.92
N CYS A 83 11.92 1.36 19.69
CA CYS A 83 12.67 2.60 19.46
C CYS A 83 11.93 3.58 18.54
N HIS A 84 11.04 3.09 17.66
CA HIS A 84 10.36 3.87 16.62
C HIS A 84 8.83 3.87 16.83
N LYS A 85 8.40 4.08 18.08
CA LYS A 85 6.98 3.99 18.46
C LYS A 85 6.08 4.88 17.60
N THR A 86 6.47 6.14 17.40
CA THR A 86 5.67 7.10 16.63
C THR A 86 5.43 6.60 15.20
N GLN A 87 6.49 6.14 14.52
CA GLN A 87 6.39 5.65 13.15
C GLN A 87 5.53 4.39 13.05
N VAL A 88 5.66 3.51 14.03
CA VAL A 88 4.86 2.28 14.06
C VAL A 88 3.38 2.61 14.31
N ASP A 89 3.07 3.51 15.23
CA ASP A 89 1.69 3.94 15.49
C ASP A 89 1.08 4.57 14.23
N GLN A 90 1.83 5.44 13.55
CA GLN A 90 1.40 6.04 12.28
C GLN A 90 1.15 4.97 11.22
N PHE A 91 2.09 4.03 11.05
CA PHE A 91 1.96 2.92 10.08
C PHE A 91 0.69 2.10 10.36
N LYS A 92 0.43 1.78 11.61
CA LYS A 92 -0.74 0.97 12.01
C LYS A 92 -2.07 1.65 11.65
N ASN A 93 -2.08 2.98 11.57
CA ASN A 93 -3.26 3.76 11.21
C ASN A 93 -3.36 3.99 9.70
N GLY A 94 -2.35 3.60 8.92
CA GLY A 94 -2.27 3.82 7.48
C GLY A 94 -2.81 2.67 6.64
N LYS A 95 -2.99 2.93 5.36
CA LYS A 95 -3.52 1.94 4.41
C LYS A 95 -2.60 0.74 4.24
N HIS A 96 -1.28 0.93 4.35
CA HIS A 96 -0.34 -0.18 4.21
C HIS A 96 -0.56 -1.27 5.26
N ASN A 97 -0.95 -0.89 6.49
CA ASN A 97 -1.24 -1.88 7.54
C ASN A 97 -2.45 -2.75 7.20
N LEU A 98 -3.28 -2.32 6.26
CA LEU A 98 -4.52 -3.00 5.88
C LEU A 98 -4.39 -3.77 4.57
N ALA A 99 -3.24 -3.67 3.88
CA ALA A 99 -3.08 -4.22 2.54
C ALA A 99 -3.26 -5.74 2.52
N TRP A 100 -2.69 -6.47 3.49
CA TRP A 100 -2.84 -7.92 3.58
C TRP A 100 -4.31 -8.32 3.80
N ILE A 101 -4.98 -7.69 4.74
CA ILE A 101 -6.39 -7.98 5.05
C ILE A 101 -7.27 -7.68 3.84
N ALA A 102 -7.08 -6.52 3.22
CA ALA A 102 -7.86 -6.11 2.05
C ALA A 102 -7.66 -7.10 0.89
N SER A 103 -6.41 -7.45 0.59
CA SER A 103 -6.08 -8.37 -0.50
C SER A 103 -6.63 -9.77 -0.22
N SER A 104 -6.39 -10.32 0.96
CA SER A 104 -6.81 -11.69 1.30
C SER A 104 -8.33 -11.85 1.35
N SER A 105 -9.07 -10.75 1.50
CA SER A 105 -10.54 -10.75 1.51
C SER A 105 -11.14 -10.73 0.10
N MET A 106 -10.34 -10.49 -0.93
CA MET A 106 -10.86 -10.37 -2.29
C MET A 106 -11.07 -11.75 -2.94
N PRO A 107 -12.23 -12.01 -3.55
CA PRO A 107 -12.52 -13.32 -4.16
C PRO A 107 -11.45 -13.78 -5.16
N MET A 108 -10.85 -12.88 -5.94
CA MET A 108 -9.84 -13.26 -6.93
C MET A 108 -8.60 -13.92 -6.32
N MET A 109 -8.33 -13.71 -5.03
CA MET A 109 -7.20 -14.36 -4.37
C MET A 109 -7.39 -15.87 -4.27
N ALA A 110 -8.63 -16.34 -4.16
CA ALA A 110 -8.94 -17.77 -4.07
C ALA A 110 -8.64 -18.52 -5.37
N HIS A 111 -8.58 -17.83 -6.50
CA HIS A 111 -8.35 -18.42 -7.82
C HIS A 111 -6.88 -18.53 -8.19
N GLN A 112 -5.99 -18.04 -7.35
CA GLN A 112 -4.55 -18.04 -7.63
C GLN A 112 -3.89 -19.28 -7.04
N PRO A 113 -2.89 -19.86 -7.72
CA PRO A 113 -2.12 -20.98 -7.14
C PRO A 113 -1.48 -20.58 -5.82
N LYS A 114 -1.38 -21.51 -4.90
CA LYS A 114 -0.74 -21.27 -3.59
C LYS A 114 0.70 -20.73 -3.73
N ALA A 115 1.39 -21.13 -4.80
CA ALA A 115 2.76 -20.66 -5.07
C ALA A 115 2.85 -19.13 -5.27
N VAL A 116 1.76 -18.48 -5.70
CA VAL A 116 1.77 -17.01 -5.91
C VAL A 116 1.12 -16.26 -4.75
N THR A 117 0.29 -16.93 -3.93
CA THR A 117 -0.41 -16.26 -2.82
C THR A 117 0.18 -16.58 -1.45
N GLY A 118 1.03 -17.60 -1.36
CA GLY A 118 1.58 -18.08 -0.11
C GLY A 118 2.94 -17.48 0.25
N GLU A 119 3.71 -18.24 1.00
CA GLU A 119 4.98 -17.80 1.58
C GLU A 119 6.03 -17.41 0.53
N GLY A 120 5.93 -17.91 -0.67
CA GLY A 120 6.86 -17.57 -1.75
C GLY A 120 6.82 -16.11 -2.18
N TYR A 121 5.80 -15.39 -1.79
CA TYR A 121 5.62 -13.97 -2.12
C TYR A 121 5.73 -13.68 -3.61
N LYS A 122 5.04 -14.49 -4.39
CA LYS A 122 4.93 -14.30 -5.85
C LYS A 122 3.53 -13.78 -6.17
N GLY A 123 3.37 -13.24 -7.35
CA GLY A 123 2.08 -12.69 -7.76
C GLY A 123 1.63 -11.58 -6.81
N CYS A 124 0.36 -11.55 -6.48
CA CYS A 124 -0.24 -10.50 -5.62
C CYS A 124 0.46 -10.40 -4.27
N SER A 125 0.86 -11.53 -3.69
CA SER A 125 1.52 -11.56 -2.37
C SER A 125 2.88 -10.89 -2.36
N SER A 126 3.53 -10.71 -3.51
CA SER A 126 4.85 -10.05 -3.55
C SER A 126 4.75 -8.59 -3.07
N CYS A 127 3.63 -7.94 -3.35
CA CYS A 127 3.37 -6.55 -2.96
C CYS A 127 2.40 -6.48 -1.77
N HIS A 128 1.32 -7.27 -1.81
CA HIS A 128 0.26 -7.21 -0.81
C HIS A 128 0.56 -7.96 0.50
N LYS A 129 1.79 -8.45 0.69
CA LYS A 129 2.22 -9.07 1.96
C LYS A 129 2.33 -8.07 3.11
N ILE A 130 2.43 -6.78 2.81
CA ILE A 130 2.50 -5.73 3.83
C ILE A 130 1.16 -5.64 4.55
N GLY A 131 1.20 -5.47 5.87
CA GLY A 131 -0.02 -5.30 6.67
C GLY A 131 -0.18 -6.33 7.78
N ALA A 132 -1.12 -6.03 8.66
CA ALA A 132 -1.40 -6.84 9.84
C ALA A 132 -1.81 -8.26 9.47
N LYS A 133 -1.31 -9.23 10.24
CA LYS A 133 -1.59 -10.65 10.08
C LYS A 133 -1.97 -11.24 11.43
N SER A 134 -2.86 -12.21 11.43
CA SER A 134 -3.20 -12.99 12.61
C SER A 134 -2.01 -13.88 13.02
N GLU A 135 -2.03 -14.37 14.24
CA GLU A 135 -0.97 -15.27 14.73
C GLU A 135 -0.90 -16.57 13.93
N ALA A 136 -2.03 -17.06 13.45
CA ALA A 136 -2.09 -18.25 12.58
C ALA A 136 -1.39 -17.99 11.23
N GLU A 137 -1.66 -16.83 10.64
CA GLU A 137 -1.00 -16.45 9.37
C GLU A 137 0.50 -16.27 9.55
N LYS A 138 0.93 -15.69 10.67
CA LYS A 138 2.37 -15.52 10.98
C LYS A 138 3.10 -16.86 11.07
N LYS A 139 2.42 -17.90 11.58
CA LYS A 139 3.01 -19.26 11.65
C LYS A 139 3.23 -19.85 10.26
N ASN A 140 2.31 -19.56 9.33
CA ASN A 140 2.36 -20.09 7.97
C ASN A 140 3.25 -19.27 7.04
N ILE A 141 3.48 -18.01 7.37
CA ILE A 141 4.26 -17.06 6.56
C ILE A 141 5.43 -16.58 7.42
N ARG A 142 6.60 -17.21 7.25
CA ARG A 142 7.76 -16.89 8.09
C ARG A 142 8.36 -15.51 7.81
N TYR A 143 8.34 -15.07 6.55
CA TYR A 143 9.02 -13.83 6.14
C TYR A 143 8.03 -12.72 5.82
N GLY A 144 8.50 -11.46 5.89
CA GLY A 144 7.67 -10.31 5.56
C GLY A 144 6.81 -9.80 6.71
N HIS A 145 7.22 -10.06 7.95
CA HIS A 145 6.48 -9.59 9.13
C HIS A 145 6.87 -8.18 9.57
N ALA A 146 8.08 -7.76 9.26
CA ALA A 146 8.58 -6.45 9.69
C ALA A 146 7.83 -5.31 9.00
N GLN A 147 7.50 -5.49 7.72
CA GLN A 147 6.68 -4.54 6.95
C GLN A 147 7.39 -3.20 6.71
N CYS A 148 8.08 -2.68 7.72
CA CYS A 148 8.91 -1.48 7.60
C CYS A 148 10.02 -1.69 6.56
N ASP A 149 10.48 -2.92 6.43
CA ASP A 149 11.52 -3.33 5.49
C ASP A 149 11.07 -3.36 4.03
N SER A 150 9.79 -3.12 3.78
CA SER A 150 9.29 -2.94 2.41
C SER A 150 9.80 -1.62 1.80
N CYS A 151 10.07 -0.62 2.65
CA CYS A 151 10.57 0.69 2.24
C CYS A 151 12.00 0.93 2.77
N HIS A 152 12.27 0.52 3.99
CA HIS A 152 13.58 0.62 4.63
C HIS A 152 14.34 -0.70 4.45
N THR A 153 14.96 -0.88 3.30
CA THR A 153 15.54 -2.17 2.92
C THR A 153 16.51 -2.70 3.97
N ARG A 154 16.25 -3.91 4.41
CA ARG A 154 17.14 -4.60 5.36
C ARG A 154 18.45 -4.99 4.65
N HIS A 155 19.54 -4.98 5.36
CA HIS A 155 19.71 -4.77 6.80
C HIS A 155 20.31 -3.40 7.11
N SER A 156 20.47 -2.55 6.10
CA SER A 156 21.01 -1.19 6.27
C SER A 156 19.94 -0.20 6.77
N PHE A 157 18.67 -0.44 6.43
CA PHE A 157 17.51 0.38 6.82
C PHE A 157 17.75 1.87 6.56
N LYS A 158 18.35 2.20 5.42
CA LYS A 158 18.69 3.58 5.08
C LYS A 158 17.45 4.43 4.84
N LYS A 159 17.37 5.57 5.52
CA LYS A 159 16.31 6.54 5.33
C LYS A 159 16.33 7.09 3.89
N SER A 160 17.53 7.26 3.30
CA SER A 160 17.70 7.78 1.94
C SER A 160 17.05 6.87 0.89
N GLU A 161 17.03 5.56 1.12
CA GLU A 161 16.33 4.62 0.22
C GLU A 161 14.81 4.83 0.30
N ALA A 162 14.28 4.91 1.53
CA ALA A 162 12.84 5.10 1.75
C ALA A 162 12.35 6.48 1.29
N GLN A 163 13.26 7.46 1.18
CA GLN A 163 12.94 8.81 0.68
C GLN A 163 13.03 8.92 -0.85
N ASP A 164 13.59 7.92 -1.51
CA ASP A 164 13.64 7.86 -2.98
C ASP A 164 12.29 7.35 -3.49
N PRO A 165 11.66 7.99 -4.47
CA PRO A 165 10.35 7.55 -4.98
C PRO A 165 10.38 6.13 -5.55
N ARG A 166 11.56 5.63 -5.96
CA ARG A 166 11.71 4.25 -6.44
C ARG A 166 11.43 3.21 -5.36
N ALA A 167 11.48 3.59 -4.07
CA ALA A 167 11.05 2.69 -2.99
C ALA A 167 9.56 2.33 -3.11
N CYS A 168 8.75 3.23 -3.68
CA CYS A 168 7.32 3.00 -3.89
C CYS A 168 7.07 2.20 -5.17
N GLN A 169 7.92 2.40 -6.18
CA GLN A 169 7.82 1.76 -7.49
C GLN A 169 7.72 0.24 -7.38
N THR A 170 8.45 -0.37 -6.46
CA THR A 170 8.51 -1.84 -6.35
C THR A 170 7.13 -2.50 -6.20
N CYS A 171 6.13 -1.72 -5.74
CA CYS A 171 4.76 -2.20 -5.55
C CYS A 171 3.73 -1.36 -6.33
N HIS A 172 4.00 -0.07 -6.50
CA HIS A 172 3.08 0.88 -7.15
C HIS A 172 3.38 1.03 -8.63
N MET A 173 3.25 -0.08 -9.36
CA MET A 173 3.46 -0.16 -10.81
C MET A 173 2.55 -1.26 -11.37
N GLY A 174 2.38 -1.30 -12.66
CA GLY A 174 1.64 -2.39 -13.30
C GLY A 174 0.33 -1.94 -13.92
N PHE A 175 -0.48 -2.92 -14.32
CA PHE A 175 -1.63 -2.61 -15.18
C PHE A 175 -2.79 -1.93 -14.46
N ASP A 176 -3.01 -2.24 -13.18
CA ASP A 176 -4.17 -1.77 -12.42
C ASP A 176 -3.84 -0.62 -11.44
N HIS A 177 -2.56 -0.38 -11.18
CA HIS A 177 -2.16 0.69 -10.26
C HIS A 177 -0.79 1.28 -10.65
N PRO A 178 -0.66 1.77 -11.90
CA PRO A 178 0.62 2.26 -12.43
C PRO A 178 0.96 3.67 -11.93
N GLN A 179 0.97 3.88 -10.60
CA GLN A 179 1.25 5.20 -10.03
C GLN A 179 2.66 5.68 -10.37
N TRP A 180 3.63 4.75 -10.42
CA TRP A 180 4.99 5.09 -10.83
C TRP A 180 5.01 5.64 -12.26
N GLU A 181 4.39 4.92 -13.18
CA GLU A 181 4.35 5.30 -14.60
C GLU A 181 3.67 6.66 -14.78
N MET A 182 2.54 6.87 -14.08
CA MET A 182 1.79 8.13 -14.15
C MET A 182 2.62 9.30 -13.62
N TRP A 183 3.24 9.10 -12.43
CA TRP A 183 4.02 10.17 -11.81
C TRP A 183 5.32 10.41 -12.59
N SER A 184 6.05 9.36 -12.97
CA SER A 184 7.38 9.51 -13.60
C SER A 184 7.31 10.16 -14.99
N THR A 185 6.18 10.01 -15.68
CA THR A 185 5.96 10.65 -16.99
C THR A 185 5.17 11.97 -16.87
N SER A 186 4.76 12.36 -15.66
CA SER A 186 4.16 13.68 -15.42
C SER A 186 5.24 14.76 -15.42
N LYS A 187 4.81 16.02 -15.41
CA LYS A 187 5.75 17.14 -15.33
C LYS A 187 6.60 17.09 -14.04
N HIS A 188 5.99 16.68 -12.93
CA HIS A 188 6.72 16.52 -11.66
C HIS A 188 7.80 15.45 -11.77
N GLY A 189 7.44 14.28 -12.29
CA GLY A 189 8.39 13.18 -12.46
C GLY A 189 9.51 13.50 -13.45
N THR A 190 9.17 14.19 -14.54
CA THR A 190 10.16 14.64 -15.53
C THR A 190 11.19 15.58 -14.89
N ILE A 191 10.73 16.54 -14.09
CA ILE A 191 11.62 17.47 -13.37
C ILE A 191 12.53 16.68 -12.42
N TRP A 192 11.95 15.73 -11.66
CA TRP A 192 12.74 14.90 -10.76
C TRP A 192 13.82 14.10 -11.51
N GLN A 193 13.47 13.54 -12.67
CA GLN A 193 14.44 12.78 -13.47
C GLN A 193 15.57 13.66 -14.01
N ILE A 194 15.25 14.89 -14.39
CA ILE A 194 16.25 15.87 -14.89
C ILE A 194 17.19 16.29 -13.77
N GLU A 195 16.64 16.63 -12.60
CA GLU A 195 17.42 17.18 -11.49
C GLU A 195 18.09 16.11 -10.62
N GLY A 196 17.58 14.88 -10.67
CA GLY A 196 18.08 13.79 -9.86
C GLY A 196 17.66 13.91 -8.40
N LYS A 197 18.21 13.05 -7.56
CA LYS A 197 17.85 12.95 -6.14
C LYS A 197 18.14 14.22 -5.32
N ASP A 198 19.02 15.04 -5.79
CA ASP A 198 19.43 16.27 -5.07
C ASP A 198 18.59 17.48 -5.48
N GLY A 199 17.77 17.33 -6.52
CA GLY A 199 16.82 18.37 -6.95
C GLY A 199 15.69 18.52 -5.94
N LYS A 200 15.16 19.73 -5.85
CA LYS A 200 14.15 20.07 -4.84
C LYS A 200 12.87 20.68 -5.42
N ARG A 201 12.81 20.86 -6.75
CA ARG A 201 11.64 21.50 -7.37
C ARG A 201 10.46 20.56 -7.52
N ALA A 202 10.73 19.28 -7.72
CA ALA A 202 9.67 18.30 -7.98
C ALA A 202 9.26 17.58 -6.70
N PRO A 203 7.95 17.51 -6.41
CA PRO A 203 7.48 16.65 -5.31
C PRO A 203 7.63 15.19 -5.71
N VAL A 204 8.04 14.37 -4.78
CA VAL A 204 8.11 12.91 -4.92
C VAL A 204 6.91 12.27 -4.19
N CYS A 205 6.76 10.96 -4.30
CA CYS A 205 5.65 10.23 -3.67
C CYS A 205 5.51 10.62 -2.20
N GLN A 206 6.64 10.62 -1.48
CA GLN A 206 6.65 10.90 -0.04
C GLN A 206 6.24 12.34 0.30
N THR A 207 6.47 13.28 -0.61
CA THR A 207 6.07 14.69 -0.41
C THR A 207 4.54 14.81 -0.24
N CYS A 208 3.81 14.07 -1.06
CA CYS A 208 2.34 14.10 -1.06
C CYS A 208 1.73 13.10 -0.08
N HIS A 209 2.29 11.89 -0.03
CA HIS A 209 1.67 10.77 0.70
C HIS A 209 2.25 10.53 2.10
N MET A 210 3.41 11.10 2.41
CA MET A 210 4.07 10.95 3.73
C MET A 210 4.57 12.31 4.24
N GLN A 211 3.65 13.27 4.29
CA GLN A 211 3.97 14.65 4.64
C GLN A 211 4.74 14.74 5.96
N LYS A 212 5.89 15.41 5.92
CA LYS A 212 6.78 15.56 7.10
C LYS A 212 7.28 14.23 7.67
N GLY A 213 7.26 13.16 6.87
CA GLY A 213 7.70 11.84 7.30
C GLY A 213 6.65 11.05 8.06
N ASP A 214 5.39 11.43 7.98
CA ASP A 214 4.28 10.71 8.61
C ASP A 214 4.09 9.36 7.89
N HIS A 215 4.10 8.26 8.66
CA HIS A 215 3.94 6.90 8.15
C HIS A 215 2.47 6.47 8.03
N ASN A 216 1.53 7.36 8.34
CA ASN A 216 0.11 7.15 8.05
C ASN A 216 -0.12 7.45 6.56
N VAL A 217 0.29 6.51 5.72
CA VAL A 217 0.22 6.66 4.26
C VAL A 217 -1.24 6.51 3.84
N MET A 218 -1.91 7.63 3.66
CA MET A 218 -3.35 7.66 3.41
C MET A 218 -3.69 8.80 2.47
N THR A 219 -4.64 8.56 1.59
CA THR A 219 -5.19 9.57 0.69
C THR A 219 -6.71 9.58 0.82
N SER A 220 -7.34 10.63 0.33
CA SER A 220 -8.80 10.71 0.25
C SER A 220 -9.38 9.74 -0.79
N TRP A 221 -8.52 9.18 -1.65
CA TRP A 221 -8.92 8.27 -2.71
C TRP A 221 -8.38 6.88 -2.45
N GLY A 222 -9.07 5.90 -2.90
CA GLY A 222 -8.62 4.54 -2.85
C GLY A 222 -9.31 3.71 -3.91
N PHE A 223 -8.92 2.46 -3.99
CA PHE A 223 -9.44 1.52 -4.99
C PHE A 223 -10.99 1.46 -4.96
N LEU A 224 -11.55 1.28 -3.78
CA LEU A 224 -12.99 1.26 -3.55
C LEU A 224 -13.46 2.52 -2.82
N ALA A 225 -12.58 3.25 -2.25
CA ALA A 225 -12.90 4.35 -1.40
C ALA A 225 -13.35 5.51 -2.18
N LEU A 226 -14.36 5.82 -1.93
CA LEU A 226 -14.93 6.79 -2.77
C LEU A 226 -15.77 7.69 -1.92
N ARG A 227 -15.65 8.93 -2.19
CA ARG A 227 -16.67 9.85 -1.79
C ARG A 227 -17.94 9.46 -2.56
N LEU A 228 -19.04 9.29 -1.87
CA LEU A 228 -20.33 9.21 -2.53
C LEU A 228 -20.77 10.65 -2.83
N PRO A 229 -21.00 11.00 -4.10
CA PRO A 229 -21.37 12.37 -4.47
C PRO A 229 -22.86 12.62 -4.21
N GLU A 230 -23.23 12.68 -2.96
CA GLU A 230 -24.63 12.81 -2.52
C GLU A 230 -25.29 14.10 -3.00
N ASP A 231 -24.48 15.09 -3.35
CA ASP A 231 -24.90 16.37 -3.90
C ASP A 231 -25.07 16.37 -5.43
N ASP A 232 -24.82 15.21 -6.08
CA ASP A 232 -24.92 15.05 -7.54
C ASP A 232 -25.63 13.71 -7.82
N LYS A 233 -26.94 13.76 -8.06
CA LYS A 233 -27.78 12.57 -8.20
C LYS A 233 -27.34 11.64 -9.33
N ASP A 234 -26.94 12.20 -10.45
CA ASP A 234 -26.53 11.41 -11.61
C ASP A 234 -25.23 10.65 -11.30
N TRP A 235 -24.24 11.33 -10.77
CA TRP A 235 -22.98 10.70 -10.38
C TRP A 235 -23.21 9.68 -9.26
N LEU A 236 -24.08 9.98 -8.30
CA LEU A 236 -24.44 9.04 -7.23
C LEU A 236 -25.03 7.75 -7.80
N ASN A 237 -25.95 7.86 -8.76
CA ASN A 237 -26.56 6.70 -9.41
C ASN A 237 -25.50 5.84 -10.13
N ASP A 238 -24.56 6.46 -10.80
CA ASP A 238 -23.46 5.75 -11.47
C ASP A 238 -22.55 5.07 -10.45
N ARG A 239 -22.23 5.76 -9.33
CA ARG A 239 -21.45 5.16 -8.24
C ARG A 239 -22.16 3.97 -7.62
N VAL A 240 -23.46 4.04 -7.41
CA VAL A 240 -24.25 2.94 -6.86
C VAL A 240 -24.18 1.74 -7.81
N ALA A 241 -24.32 1.93 -9.12
CA ALA A 241 -24.19 0.83 -10.09
C ALA A 241 -22.82 0.14 -9.99
N ILE A 242 -21.75 0.93 -9.85
CA ILE A 242 -20.39 0.39 -9.69
C ILE A 242 -20.27 -0.39 -8.37
N LEU A 243 -20.80 0.15 -7.27
CA LEU A 243 -20.74 -0.51 -5.96
C LEU A 243 -21.56 -1.80 -5.92
N GLN A 244 -22.67 -1.86 -6.68
CA GLN A 244 -23.46 -3.07 -6.84
C GLN A 244 -22.67 -4.14 -7.61
N ALA A 245 -21.99 -3.75 -8.69
CA ALA A 245 -21.16 -4.66 -9.48
C ALA A 245 -19.91 -5.11 -8.71
N LEU A 246 -19.47 -4.35 -7.69
CA LEU A 246 -18.43 -4.75 -6.75
C LEU A 246 -18.98 -5.64 -5.63
N GLY A 247 -20.29 -5.76 -5.52
CA GLY A 247 -20.93 -6.56 -4.49
C GLY A 247 -20.92 -5.98 -3.09
N VAL A 248 -20.55 -4.69 -2.94
CA VAL A 248 -20.60 -4.02 -1.63
C VAL A 248 -21.99 -3.46 -1.33
N LEU A 249 -22.82 -3.30 -2.38
CA LEU A 249 -24.25 -3.04 -2.26
C LEU A 249 -25.01 -4.15 -2.98
N ASP A 250 -26.19 -4.50 -2.47
CA ASP A 250 -27.09 -5.43 -3.15
C ASP A 250 -27.91 -4.70 -4.23
N GLY A 251 -28.79 -5.42 -4.93
CA GLY A 251 -29.65 -4.88 -5.98
C GLY A 251 -30.59 -3.77 -5.52
N ASN A 252 -30.84 -3.68 -4.21
CA ASN A 252 -31.69 -2.65 -3.60
C ASN A 252 -30.87 -1.48 -3.03
N GLY A 253 -29.55 -1.50 -3.25
CA GLY A 253 -28.64 -0.47 -2.74
C GLY A 253 -28.31 -0.60 -1.26
N LYS A 254 -28.59 -1.76 -0.64
CA LYS A 254 -28.28 -1.99 0.78
C LYS A 254 -26.88 -2.58 0.94
N PRO A 255 -26.17 -2.24 2.00
CA PRO A 255 -24.85 -2.80 2.28
C PRO A 255 -24.89 -4.32 2.42
N THR A 256 -23.86 -4.99 1.88
CA THR A 256 -23.69 -6.45 1.99
C THR A 256 -22.58 -6.76 3.00
N ALA A 257 -22.39 -8.05 3.32
CA ALA A 257 -21.29 -8.51 4.15
C ALA A 257 -19.91 -8.18 3.53
N ARG A 258 -19.84 -8.04 2.20
CA ARG A 258 -18.58 -7.64 1.52
C ARG A 258 -18.17 -6.22 1.92
N LEU A 259 -19.15 -5.34 2.22
CA LEU A 259 -18.87 -4.00 2.71
C LEU A 259 -18.22 -4.03 4.11
N ASP A 260 -18.56 -5.01 4.93
CA ASP A 260 -17.98 -5.13 6.27
C ASP A 260 -16.46 -5.38 6.20
N LEU A 261 -16.02 -6.20 5.24
CA LEU A 261 -14.59 -6.43 4.98
C LEU A 261 -13.91 -5.13 4.50
N VAL A 262 -14.57 -4.38 3.65
CA VAL A 262 -14.07 -3.10 3.13
C VAL A 262 -13.97 -2.07 4.26
N LYS A 263 -14.95 -2.01 5.15
CA LYS A 263 -14.94 -1.12 6.33
C LYS A 263 -13.80 -1.49 7.28
N ALA A 264 -13.64 -2.79 7.55
CA ALA A 264 -12.58 -3.27 8.44
C ALA A 264 -11.21 -2.88 7.89
N GLY A 265 -11.06 -2.88 6.56
CA GLY A 265 -9.84 -2.46 5.88
C GLY A 265 -9.70 -0.94 5.74
N LYS A 266 -10.66 -0.16 6.24
CA LYS A 266 -10.69 1.31 6.12
C LYS A 266 -10.49 1.80 4.66
N VAL A 267 -10.90 0.98 3.70
CA VAL A 267 -10.82 1.33 2.28
C VAL A 267 -12.17 1.81 1.74
N ALA A 268 -13.18 1.83 2.61
CA ALA A 268 -14.53 2.21 2.27
C ALA A 268 -14.74 3.72 2.25
N ARG A 269 -15.95 4.06 2.05
CA ARG A 269 -16.45 5.43 1.96
C ARG A 269 -15.95 6.32 3.10
N LEU A 270 -15.45 7.49 2.73
CA LEU A 270 -15.20 8.59 3.66
C LEU A 270 -16.50 9.41 3.79
N THR A 271 -16.78 9.94 4.97
CA THR A 271 -17.80 10.95 5.14
C THR A 271 -17.37 12.20 4.36
N LYS A 272 -18.31 13.10 4.12
CA LYS A 272 -18.03 14.38 3.45
C LYS A 272 -16.92 15.15 4.18
N GLU A 273 -16.99 15.16 5.51
CA GLU A 273 -16.01 15.87 6.36
C GLU A 273 -14.63 15.24 6.30
N GLU A 274 -14.56 13.90 6.38
CA GLU A 274 -13.30 13.16 6.25
C GLU A 274 -12.66 13.38 4.88
N PHE A 275 -13.47 13.30 3.83
CA PHE A 275 -13.02 13.55 2.47
C PHE A 275 -12.45 14.97 2.35
N GLN A 276 -13.19 15.97 2.83
CA GLN A 276 -12.76 17.38 2.73
C GLN A 276 -11.46 17.60 3.52
N LYS A 277 -11.34 17.01 4.68
CA LYS A 277 -10.11 17.10 5.49
C LYS A 277 -8.89 16.57 4.70
N GLU A 278 -9.03 15.42 4.06
CA GLU A 278 -7.92 14.84 3.26
C GLU A 278 -7.67 15.67 1.99
N ARG A 279 -8.74 16.20 1.35
CA ARG A 279 -8.64 17.09 0.20
C ARG A 279 -7.87 18.36 0.58
N ASP A 280 -8.18 18.94 1.75
CA ASP A 280 -7.52 20.17 2.22
C ASP A 280 -6.03 19.92 2.50
N LYS A 281 -5.68 18.75 3.07
CA LYS A 281 -4.28 18.36 3.26
C LYS A 281 -3.56 18.36 1.92
N MET A 282 -4.13 17.72 0.90
CA MET A 282 -3.50 17.64 -0.42
C MET A 282 -3.41 19.04 -1.07
N THR A 283 -4.46 19.84 -0.98
CA THR A 283 -4.45 21.23 -1.48
C THR A 283 -3.31 22.02 -0.84
N ASN A 284 -3.11 21.85 0.47
CA ASN A 284 -2.04 22.55 1.20
C ASN A 284 -0.65 22.08 0.77
N VAL A 285 -0.48 20.80 0.44
CA VAL A 285 0.79 20.30 -0.12
C VAL A 285 1.06 21.00 -1.47
N CYS A 286 0.08 21.00 -2.36
CA CYS A 286 0.20 21.68 -3.67
C CYS A 286 0.54 23.16 -3.49
N ALA A 287 -0.08 23.81 -2.48
CA ALA A 287 0.06 25.23 -2.23
C ALA A 287 1.46 25.63 -1.71
N THR A 288 2.33 24.69 -1.42
CA THR A 288 3.73 25.00 -1.10
C THR A 288 4.50 25.50 -2.33
N CYS A 289 4.00 25.21 -3.54
CA CYS A 289 4.64 25.60 -4.81
C CYS A 289 3.67 26.33 -5.75
N HIS A 290 2.38 26.02 -5.67
CA HIS A 290 1.34 26.57 -6.56
C HIS A 290 0.40 27.50 -5.78
N GLY A 291 -0.26 28.41 -6.48
CA GLY A 291 -1.34 29.19 -5.86
C GLY A 291 -2.45 28.26 -5.38
N LYS A 292 -3.01 28.51 -4.20
CA LYS A 292 -4.01 27.66 -3.58
C LYS A 292 -5.27 27.48 -4.46
N SER A 293 -5.70 28.57 -5.13
CA SER A 293 -6.84 28.52 -6.06
C SER A 293 -6.56 27.62 -7.27
N TYR A 294 -5.33 27.68 -7.80
CA TYR A 294 -4.91 26.81 -8.89
C TYR A 294 -4.92 25.34 -8.44
N ALA A 295 -4.34 25.07 -7.27
CA ALA A 295 -4.30 23.70 -6.71
C ALA A 295 -5.71 23.14 -6.54
N LYS A 296 -6.62 23.94 -5.96
CA LYS A 296 -8.02 23.54 -5.79
C LYS A 296 -8.66 23.24 -7.14
N LYS A 297 -8.49 24.14 -8.11
CA LYS A 297 -9.06 23.97 -9.46
C LYS A 297 -8.61 22.66 -10.11
N GLN A 298 -7.30 22.33 -10.00
CA GLN A 298 -6.76 21.09 -10.59
C GLN A 298 -7.37 19.84 -9.97
N LEU A 299 -7.60 19.86 -8.66
CA LEU A 299 -8.23 18.72 -7.98
C LEU A 299 -9.73 18.62 -8.32
N ASP A 300 -10.41 19.75 -8.47
CA ASP A 300 -11.81 19.78 -8.89
C ASP A 300 -11.96 19.28 -10.33
N GLU A 301 -11.05 19.66 -11.22
CA GLU A 301 -11.03 19.16 -12.61
C GLU A 301 -10.81 17.65 -12.66
N ALA A 302 -9.95 17.12 -11.78
CA ALA A 302 -9.76 15.67 -11.66
C ALA A 302 -11.07 14.99 -11.23
N ASP A 303 -11.85 15.59 -10.33
CA ASP A 303 -13.17 15.05 -9.94
C ASP A 303 -14.11 14.97 -11.16
N LEU A 304 -14.10 15.96 -12.04
CA LEU A 304 -14.95 15.96 -13.25
C LEU A 304 -14.55 14.83 -14.20
N VAL A 305 -13.25 14.55 -14.32
CA VAL A 305 -12.76 13.40 -15.10
C VAL A 305 -13.29 12.09 -14.51
N ILE A 306 -13.29 11.97 -13.17
CA ILE A 306 -13.80 10.75 -12.51
C ILE A 306 -15.31 10.62 -12.74
N LYS A 307 -16.05 11.72 -12.69
CA LYS A 307 -17.48 11.71 -12.96
C LYS A 307 -17.76 11.16 -14.36
N ASP A 308 -17.03 11.64 -15.37
CA ASP A 308 -17.21 11.21 -16.76
C ASP A 308 -16.89 9.71 -16.93
N VAL A 309 -15.77 9.26 -16.38
CA VAL A 309 -15.40 7.84 -16.52
C VAL A 309 -16.34 6.92 -15.74
N ASP A 310 -16.84 7.35 -14.59
CA ASP A 310 -17.84 6.60 -13.82
C ASP A 310 -19.13 6.42 -14.64
N LYS A 311 -19.55 7.48 -15.34
CA LYS A 311 -20.73 7.44 -16.23
C LYS A 311 -20.55 6.39 -17.32
N ILE A 312 -19.42 6.43 -18.04
CA ILE A 312 -19.11 5.46 -19.10
C ILE A 312 -19.12 4.04 -18.53
N PHE A 313 -18.47 3.85 -17.40
CA PHE A 313 -18.36 2.53 -16.78
C PHE A 313 -19.70 2.00 -16.26
N ALA A 314 -20.50 2.86 -15.64
CA ALA A 314 -21.84 2.49 -15.17
C ALA A 314 -22.75 2.07 -16.35
N GLU A 315 -22.64 2.75 -17.50
CA GLU A 315 -23.36 2.38 -18.72
C GLU A 315 -22.95 0.97 -19.17
N ALA A 316 -21.64 0.67 -19.20
CA ALA A 316 -21.15 -0.66 -19.56
C ALA A 316 -21.67 -1.74 -18.60
N ILE A 317 -21.66 -1.45 -17.28
CA ILE A 317 -22.20 -2.37 -16.27
C ILE A 317 -23.68 -2.68 -16.58
N ARG A 318 -24.49 -1.64 -16.86
CA ARG A 318 -25.92 -1.81 -17.15
C ARG A 318 -26.15 -2.65 -18.41
N ILE A 319 -25.31 -2.47 -19.44
CA ILE A 319 -25.38 -3.29 -20.66
C ILE A 319 -25.12 -4.76 -20.30
N VAL A 320 -24.05 -5.04 -19.55
CA VAL A 320 -23.70 -6.43 -19.18
C VAL A 320 -24.78 -7.02 -18.26
N GLN A 321 -25.35 -6.24 -17.36
CA GLN A 321 -26.48 -6.68 -16.52
C GLN A 321 -27.68 -7.08 -17.40
N GLY A 322 -27.94 -6.31 -18.45
CA GLY A 322 -28.98 -6.63 -19.44
C GLY A 322 -28.74 -7.98 -20.11
N LEU A 323 -27.49 -8.23 -20.54
CA LEU A 323 -27.13 -9.51 -21.19
C LEU A 323 -27.34 -10.71 -20.24
N TYR A 324 -27.07 -10.55 -18.94
CA TYR A 324 -27.36 -11.58 -17.94
C TYR A 324 -28.88 -11.77 -17.77
N LYS A 325 -29.63 -10.68 -17.69
CA LYS A 325 -31.08 -10.68 -17.52
C LYS A 325 -31.76 -11.37 -18.71
N ASP A 326 -31.29 -11.12 -19.92
CA ASP A 326 -31.83 -11.68 -21.15
C ASP A 326 -31.34 -13.12 -21.40
N GLY A 327 -30.49 -13.69 -20.52
CA GLY A 327 -30.01 -15.06 -20.64
C GLY A 327 -28.92 -15.26 -21.68
N ILE A 328 -28.42 -14.16 -22.28
CA ILE A 328 -27.32 -14.20 -23.27
C ILE A 328 -26.02 -14.59 -22.55
N LEU A 329 -25.78 -13.99 -21.41
CA LEU A 329 -24.68 -14.39 -20.51
C LEU A 329 -25.29 -15.24 -19.38
N LYS A 330 -24.54 -16.27 -18.98
CA LYS A 330 -24.97 -17.16 -17.89
C LYS A 330 -24.10 -16.92 -16.66
N LYS A 331 -24.75 -16.61 -15.54
CA LYS A 331 -24.05 -16.39 -14.27
C LYS A 331 -23.28 -17.65 -13.89
N PRO A 332 -21.97 -17.54 -13.61
CA PRO A 332 -21.17 -18.69 -13.18
C PRO A 332 -21.75 -19.35 -11.91
N ALA A 333 -21.55 -20.65 -11.80
CA ALA A 333 -22.01 -21.43 -10.64
C ALA A 333 -21.31 -20.86 -9.37
N GLY A 334 -22.08 -20.70 -8.32
CA GLY A 334 -21.56 -20.19 -7.04
C GLY A 334 -21.56 -18.67 -6.90
N TRP A 335 -21.78 -17.92 -7.97
CA TRP A 335 -21.90 -16.47 -7.87
C TRP A 335 -23.30 -16.09 -7.33
N THR A 336 -23.32 -15.16 -6.39
CA THR A 336 -24.59 -14.66 -5.84
C THR A 336 -25.23 -13.59 -6.71
N PHE A 337 -24.41 -12.85 -7.47
CA PHE A 337 -24.85 -11.80 -8.39
C PHE A 337 -23.92 -11.76 -9.60
N ALA A 338 -24.31 -11.04 -10.65
CA ALA A 338 -23.50 -10.86 -11.86
C ALA A 338 -23.88 -9.53 -12.53
N PRO A 339 -22.91 -8.79 -13.09
CA PRO A 339 -21.48 -9.13 -13.06
C PRO A 339 -20.86 -8.92 -11.67
N ASP A 340 -19.83 -9.70 -11.33
CA ASP A 340 -19.04 -9.50 -10.10
C ASP A 340 -17.63 -9.07 -10.50
N LEU A 341 -17.35 -7.79 -10.35
CA LEU A 341 -16.08 -7.18 -10.78
C LEU A 341 -14.85 -7.69 -10.03
N LEU A 342 -15.04 -8.38 -8.88
CA LEU A 342 -13.94 -8.92 -8.10
C LEU A 342 -13.64 -10.39 -8.44
N GLN A 343 -14.31 -10.96 -9.43
CA GLN A 343 -14.09 -12.35 -9.85
C GLN A 343 -13.64 -12.45 -11.32
N PHE A 344 -12.76 -11.56 -11.73
CA PHE A 344 -12.36 -11.42 -13.14
C PHE A 344 -11.68 -12.68 -13.71
N TYR A 345 -11.07 -13.52 -12.87
CA TYR A 345 -10.46 -14.77 -13.36
C TYR A 345 -11.50 -15.79 -13.81
N GLU A 346 -12.75 -15.62 -13.39
CA GLU A 346 -13.85 -16.53 -13.75
C GLU A 346 -14.64 -16.04 -14.97
N ALA A 347 -14.32 -14.86 -15.50
CA ALA A 347 -14.99 -14.29 -16.67
C ALA A 347 -14.76 -15.18 -17.90
N LYS A 348 -15.84 -15.64 -18.52
CA LYS A 348 -15.77 -16.62 -19.63
C LYS A 348 -15.97 -16.01 -21.01
N SER A 349 -16.69 -14.91 -21.10
CA SER A 349 -16.95 -14.23 -22.38
C SER A 349 -16.01 -13.05 -22.57
N SER A 350 -15.79 -12.68 -23.83
CA SER A 350 -15.01 -11.48 -24.16
C SER A 350 -15.64 -10.21 -23.59
N VAL A 351 -16.97 -10.16 -23.55
CA VAL A 351 -17.72 -9.03 -22.99
C VAL A 351 -17.41 -8.85 -21.50
N GLU A 352 -17.44 -9.96 -20.75
CA GLU A 352 -17.10 -9.93 -19.32
C GLU A 352 -15.63 -9.56 -19.09
N GLN A 353 -14.73 -10.13 -19.90
CA GLN A 353 -13.32 -9.83 -19.82
C GLN A 353 -13.05 -8.35 -20.09
N GLU A 354 -13.73 -7.78 -21.08
CA GLU A 354 -13.61 -6.35 -21.37
C GLU A 354 -14.16 -5.50 -20.23
N LEU A 355 -15.29 -5.86 -19.63
CA LEU A 355 -15.83 -5.14 -18.48
C LEU A 355 -14.83 -5.13 -17.31
N HIS A 356 -14.16 -6.25 -17.04
CA HIS A 356 -13.13 -6.32 -16.01
C HIS A 356 -11.94 -5.43 -16.35
N ARG A 357 -11.54 -5.39 -17.63
CA ARG A 357 -10.46 -4.51 -18.10
C ARG A 357 -10.85 -3.04 -17.94
N MET A 358 -12.08 -2.69 -18.28
CA MET A 358 -12.62 -1.35 -18.07
C MET A 358 -12.49 -0.95 -16.60
N PHE A 359 -12.79 -1.87 -15.67
CA PHE A 359 -12.70 -1.61 -14.24
C PHE A 359 -11.25 -1.49 -13.75
N LEU A 360 -10.47 -2.55 -13.94
CA LEU A 360 -9.15 -2.68 -13.31
C LEU A 360 -8.06 -1.87 -14.01
N GLU A 361 -8.22 -1.65 -15.30
CA GLU A 361 -7.19 -0.99 -16.10
C GLU A 361 -7.59 0.44 -16.47
N TYR A 362 -8.61 0.59 -17.31
CA TYR A 362 -8.90 1.88 -17.92
C TYR A 362 -9.45 2.90 -16.90
N ARG A 363 -10.40 2.49 -16.07
CA ARG A 363 -10.95 3.36 -15.04
C ARG A 363 -9.87 3.75 -14.03
N MET A 364 -9.06 2.80 -13.60
CA MET A 364 -8.01 3.07 -12.62
C MET A 364 -6.94 4.00 -13.19
N ARG A 365 -6.59 3.82 -14.45
CA ARG A 365 -5.62 4.71 -15.14
C ARG A 365 -6.18 6.12 -15.33
N THR A 366 -7.45 6.25 -15.69
CA THR A 366 -8.11 7.56 -15.80
C THR A 366 -8.07 8.29 -14.46
N PHE A 367 -8.59 7.63 -13.44
CA PHE A 367 -8.72 8.15 -12.08
C PHE A 367 -7.36 8.54 -11.50
N GLN A 368 -6.43 7.59 -11.50
CA GLN A 368 -5.12 7.81 -10.87
C GLN A 368 -4.27 8.79 -11.69
N GLY A 369 -4.34 8.71 -13.01
CA GLY A 369 -3.62 9.64 -13.91
C GLY A 369 -4.05 11.09 -13.70
N ALA A 370 -5.36 11.31 -13.55
CA ALA A 370 -5.90 12.65 -13.28
C ALA A 370 -5.32 13.21 -11.97
N PHE A 371 -5.28 12.39 -10.90
CA PHE A 371 -4.78 12.83 -9.60
C PHE A 371 -3.26 12.84 -9.49
N HIS A 372 -2.54 12.25 -10.46
CA HIS A 372 -1.07 12.38 -10.54
C HIS A 372 -0.67 13.47 -11.55
N MET A 373 -1.63 14.31 -11.96
CA MET A 373 -1.40 15.47 -12.82
C MET A 373 -0.71 15.08 -14.14
N ASN A 374 -1.17 13.95 -14.70
CA ASN A 374 -0.67 13.45 -15.99
C ASN A 374 -1.84 13.32 -16.99
N PRO A 375 -2.26 14.44 -17.61
CA PRO A 375 -3.42 14.41 -18.50
C PRO A 375 -3.22 13.52 -19.73
N ASP A 376 -2.00 13.43 -20.24
CA ASP A 376 -1.70 12.58 -21.38
C ASP A 376 -1.87 11.11 -21.04
N TYR A 377 -1.30 10.67 -19.91
CA TYR A 377 -1.45 9.29 -19.45
C TYR A 377 -2.91 8.97 -19.16
N MET A 378 -3.59 9.86 -18.43
CA MET A 378 -5.01 9.73 -18.08
C MET A 378 -5.86 9.55 -19.35
N HIS A 379 -5.59 10.35 -20.36
CA HIS A 379 -6.36 10.32 -21.62
C HIS A 379 -6.09 9.05 -22.43
N TRP A 380 -4.81 8.82 -22.80
CA TRP A 380 -4.49 7.77 -23.78
C TRP A 380 -4.48 6.35 -23.22
N TYR A 381 -4.12 6.21 -21.95
CA TYR A 381 -4.06 4.88 -21.33
C TYR A 381 -5.29 4.57 -20.45
N GLY A 382 -6.15 5.57 -20.24
CA GLY A 382 -7.33 5.43 -19.41
C GLY A 382 -8.63 5.76 -20.13
N TRP A 383 -8.92 7.04 -20.32
CA TRP A 383 -10.22 7.53 -20.80
C TRP A 383 -10.53 7.04 -22.22
N ALA A 384 -9.59 7.17 -23.15
CA ALA A 384 -9.85 6.83 -24.56
C ALA A 384 -10.15 5.33 -24.74
N PRO A 385 -9.35 4.38 -24.16
CA PRO A 385 -9.77 2.97 -24.21
C PRO A 385 -11.08 2.70 -23.47
N MET A 386 -11.34 3.38 -22.34
CA MET A 386 -12.62 3.25 -21.63
C MET A 386 -13.79 3.60 -22.55
N LYS A 387 -13.65 4.67 -23.31
CA LYS A 387 -14.67 5.13 -24.27
C LYS A 387 -14.88 4.09 -25.38
N ALA A 388 -13.83 3.53 -25.89
CA ALA A 388 -13.86 2.52 -26.96
C ALA A 388 -14.49 1.21 -26.50
N UNK A 389 -14.18 0.93 -25.49
CA UNK A 389 -14.57 -0.19 -25.01
C UNK A 389 -15.94 -0.29 -24.76
N LYS A 390 -16.52 0.68 -24.55
CA LYS A 390 -17.99 0.76 -24.37
C LYS A 390 -18.78 0.32 -25.62
N HIS A 391 -18.28 0.59 -26.79
CA HIS A 391 -18.94 0.28 -28.07
C HIS A 391 -18.62 -1.11 -28.58
#